data_44f441599429048a9894aea33e9feee2
#
_entry.id   44f441599429048a9894aea33e9feee2
#
_cell.length_a   1.000
_cell.length_b   1.000
_cell.length_c   1.000
_cell.angle_alpha   90.00
_cell.angle_beta   90.00
_cell.angle_gamma   90.00
#
_symmetry.space_group_name_H-M   'P 1'
#
loop_
_entity.id
_entity.type
_entity.pdbx_description
1 polymer ?
#
loop_
_entity_poly.entity_id
_entity_poly.type
_entity_poly.pdbx_seq_one_letter_code
_entity_poly.pdbx_strand_id
1 'polypeptide(L)'
;IEAGAVGYLLKYSASEELHAGLRRVMAGESALSPGALAELLRYVRSQPTAPTMAAYDARSQERQHAVAQARQAAAGLSRRELEIIAVAAEGLTTEEIANRLYISVSTVKAHLRSAQERVGARNRVHLAVLAERAGLLG
;
A
#
# COMPACT_ATOMS: atom_id res chain seq x y z
N ILE A 1 1.07 9.87 -4.64
CA ILE A 1 0.28 8.89 -3.89
C ILE A 1 -0.51 9.57 -2.78
N GLU A 2 0.06 10.48 -2.02
CA GLU A 2 -0.68 11.29 -1.04
C GLU A 2 -1.80 12.13 -1.69
N ALA A 3 -1.60 12.56 -2.93
CA ALA A 3 -2.60 13.25 -3.75
C ALA A 3 -3.65 12.31 -4.40
N GLY A 4 -3.66 11.03 -4.05
CA GLY A 4 -4.61 10.05 -4.59
C GLY A 4 -4.14 9.33 -5.85
N ALA A 5 -2.86 9.44 -6.22
CA ALA A 5 -2.31 8.68 -7.34
C ALA A 5 -2.36 7.17 -7.05
N VAL A 6 -2.88 6.41 -8.02
CA VAL A 6 -3.05 4.94 -7.94
C VAL A 6 -1.91 4.17 -8.59
N GLY A 7 -0.98 4.87 -9.26
CA GLY A 7 0.16 4.26 -9.93
C GLY A 7 1.15 5.31 -10.41
N TYR A 8 2.31 4.84 -10.85
CA TYR A 8 3.37 5.66 -11.42
C TYR A 8 4.02 4.92 -12.58
N LEU A 9 4.13 5.59 -13.71
CA LEU A 9 4.79 5.08 -14.91
C LEU A 9 5.85 6.08 -15.35
N LEU A 10 6.96 5.58 -15.86
CA LEU A 10 8.01 6.41 -16.40
C LEU A 10 7.54 7.09 -17.69
N LYS A 11 7.92 8.35 -17.91
CA LYS A 11 7.53 9.17 -19.07
C LYS A 11 7.85 8.52 -20.42
N TYR A 12 8.83 7.62 -20.44
CA TYR A 12 9.30 6.92 -21.64
C TYR A 12 8.89 5.45 -21.70
N SER A 13 7.93 5.04 -20.84
CA SER A 13 7.38 3.69 -20.91
C SER A 13 6.71 3.42 -22.26
N ALA A 14 6.89 2.22 -22.78
CA ALA A 14 6.25 1.81 -24.01
C ALA A 14 4.71 1.84 -23.87
N SER A 15 4.01 2.07 -24.99
CA SER A 15 2.53 2.11 -25.01
C SER A 15 1.90 0.85 -24.40
N GLU A 16 2.53 -0.29 -24.55
CA GLU A 16 2.08 -1.58 -23.98
C GLU A 16 2.14 -1.58 -22.44
N GLU A 17 3.18 -0.97 -21.84
CA GLU A 17 3.31 -0.84 -20.39
C GLU A 17 2.24 0.09 -19.81
N LEU A 18 1.89 1.15 -20.53
CA LEU A 18 0.81 2.04 -20.15
C LEU A 18 -0.54 1.31 -20.13
N HIS A 19 -0.85 0.56 -21.19
CA HIS A 19 -2.08 -0.22 -21.25
C HIS A 19 -2.13 -1.34 -20.20
N ALA A 20 -1.00 -2.00 -19.95
CA ALA A 20 -0.89 -2.99 -18.89
C ALA A 20 -1.08 -2.37 -17.49
N GLY A 21 -0.47 -1.20 -17.25
CA GLY A 21 -0.62 -0.45 -16.01
C GLY A 21 -2.08 -0.03 -15.75
N LEU A 22 -2.75 0.50 -16.77
CA LEU A 22 -4.17 0.87 -16.68
C LEU A 22 -5.07 -0.34 -16.38
N ARG A 23 -4.86 -1.47 -17.05
CA ARG A 23 -5.62 -2.70 -16.76
C ARG A 23 -5.42 -3.18 -15.32
N ARG A 24 -4.19 -3.11 -14.80
CA ARG A 24 -3.88 -3.47 -13.40
C ARG A 24 -4.61 -2.56 -12.41
N VAL A 25 -4.60 -1.25 -12.65
CA VAL A 25 -5.33 -0.28 -11.80
C VAL A 25 -6.83 -0.56 -11.82
N MET A 26 -7.41 -0.81 -12.99
CA MET A 26 -8.84 -1.15 -13.11
C MET A 26 -9.20 -2.47 -12.42
N ALA A 27 -8.25 -3.41 -12.33
CA ALA A 27 -8.40 -4.65 -11.56
C ALA A 27 -8.20 -4.46 -10.04
N GLY A 28 -7.95 -3.24 -9.57
CA GLY A 28 -7.66 -2.92 -8.17
C GLY A 28 -6.22 -3.26 -7.75
N GLU A 29 -5.33 -3.48 -8.72
CA GLU A 29 -3.92 -3.77 -8.49
C GLU A 29 -3.07 -2.51 -8.55
N SER A 30 -1.81 -2.63 -8.11
CA SER A 30 -0.83 -1.55 -8.22
C SER A 30 -0.27 -1.47 -9.65
N ALA A 31 -0.21 -0.26 -10.21
CA ALA A 31 0.55 0.03 -11.43
C ALA A 31 2.05 0.28 -11.15
N LEU A 32 2.47 0.25 -9.89
CA LEU A 32 3.88 0.34 -9.53
C LEU A 32 4.58 -0.99 -9.79
N SER A 33 5.80 -0.93 -10.33
CA SER A 33 6.68 -2.10 -10.36
C SER A 33 7.07 -2.49 -8.92
N PRO A 34 7.46 -3.76 -8.67
CA PRO A 34 7.94 -4.18 -7.36
C PRO A 34 9.06 -3.29 -6.81
N GLY A 35 10.00 -2.88 -7.66
CA GLY A 35 11.09 -1.98 -7.28
C GLY A 35 10.61 -0.58 -6.91
N ALA A 36 9.66 0.00 -7.66
CA ALA A 36 9.08 1.31 -7.37
C ALA A 36 8.25 1.29 -6.08
N LEU A 37 7.52 0.21 -5.82
CA LEU A 37 6.79 0.06 -4.56
C LEU A 37 7.74 -0.07 -3.37
N ALA A 38 8.80 -0.88 -3.48
CA ALA A 38 9.82 -1.03 -2.44
C ALA A 38 10.50 0.31 -2.12
N GLU A 39 10.83 1.11 -3.14
CA GLU A 39 11.41 2.45 -2.99
C GLU A 39 10.45 3.39 -2.27
N LEU A 40 9.17 3.39 -2.64
CA LEU A 40 8.12 4.17 -1.98
C LEU A 40 8.01 3.79 -0.49
N LEU A 41 7.97 2.50 -0.17
CA LEU A 41 7.87 2.03 1.21
C LEU A 41 9.12 2.38 2.01
N ARG A 42 10.31 2.28 1.40
CA ARG A 42 11.56 2.73 2.01
C ARG A 42 11.52 4.24 2.32
N TYR A 43 11.02 5.06 1.40
CA TYR A 43 10.83 6.49 1.63
C TYR A 43 9.87 6.77 2.79
N VAL A 44 8.74 6.08 2.84
CA VAL A 44 7.76 6.20 3.94
C VAL A 44 8.41 5.82 5.28
N ARG A 45 9.21 4.74 5.30
CA ARG A 45 9.93 4.27 6.48
C ARG A 45 11.02 5.25 6.94
N SER A 46 11.72 5.89 6.01
CA SER A 46 12.80 6.84 6.32
C SER A 46 12.31 8.19 6.83
N GLN A 47 11.00 8.48 6.72
CA GLN A 47 10.45 9.72 7.26
C GLN A 47 10.48 9.69 8.79
N PRO A 48 11.15 10.64 9.43
CA PRO A 48 11.25 10.65 10.89
C PRO A 48 9.86 10.77 11.51
N THR A 49 9.55 9.82 12.39
CA THR A 49 8.31 9.82 13.20
C THR A 49 8.43 10.73 14.44
N ALA A 50 9.63 11.21 14.72
CA ALA A 50 9.90 12.10 15.86
C ALA A 50 9.96 13.56 15.38
N PRO A 51 9.29 14.49 16.06
CA PRO A 51 9.41 15.91 15.77
C PRO A 51 10.82 16.39 16.16
N THR A 52 11.62 16.84 15.22
CA THR A 52 12.71 17.76 15.53
C THR A 52 12.09 19.07 16.02
N MET A 53 12.66 19.68 17.07
CA MET A 53 12.13 20.88 17.74
C MET A 53 11.85 22.07 16.82
N ALA A 54 12.25 22.05 15.55
CA ALA A 54 12.02 23.08 14.54
C ALA A 54 10.74 22.90 13.70
N ALA A 55 9.99 21.81 13.85
CA ALA A 55 8.83 21.48 13.01
C ALA A 55 7.58 21.20 13.84
N TYR A 56 7.21 22.10 14.72
CA TYR A 56 5.83 22.23 15.22
C TYR A 56 4.97 22.84 14.11
N ASP A 57 4.93 22.14 12.97
CA ASP A 57 4.14 22.53 11.83
C ASP A 57 2.87 21.66 11.82
N ALA A 58 1.74 22.23 11.39
CA ALA A 58 0.46 21.55 11.28
C ALA A 58 0.57 20.21 10.55
N ARG A 59 1.51 20.12 9.58
CA ARG A 59 1.86 18.89 8.84
C ARG A 59 2.42 17.78 9.74
N SER A 60 3.15 18.09 10.79
CA SER A 60 3.68 17.10 11.73
C SER A 60 2.57 16.49 12.58
N GLN A 61 1.60 17.31 12.99
CA GLN A 61 0.41 16.85 13.73
C GLN A 61 -0.48 15.98 12.85
N GLU A 62 -0.72 16.37 11.58
CA GLU A 62 -1.47 15.57 10.62
C GLU A 62 -0.83 14.20 10.38
N ARG A 63 0.51 14.13 10.27
CA ARG A 63 1.25 12.87 10.13
C ARG A 63 1.13 11.98 11.36
N GLN A 64 1.26 12.54 12.56
CA GLN A 64 1.10 11.79 13.81
C GLN A 64 -0.32 11.26 13.97
N HIS A 65 -1.33 12.05 13.64
CA HIS A 65 -2.72 11.60 13.60
C HIS A 65 -2.93 10.49 12.57
N ALA A 66 -2.37 10.61 11.37
CA ALA A 66 -2.47 9.60 10.34
C ALA A 66 -1.82 8.27 10.75
N VAL A 67 -0.66 8.32 11.43
CA VAL A 67 0.00 7.12 11.97
C VAL A 67 -0.81 6.48 13.09
N ALA A 68 -1.34 7.29 14.01
CA ALA A 68 -2.18 6.78 15.10
C ALA A 68 -3.47 6.15 14.57
N GLN A 69 -4.13 6.79 13.61
CA GLN A 69 -5.31 6.26 12.94
C GLN A 69 -5.00 4.97 12.17
N ALA A 70 -3.87 4.92 11.44
CA ALA A 70 -3.43 3.72 10.73
C ALA A 70 -3.21 2.54 11.70
N ARG A 71 -2.55 2.78 12.83
CA ARG A 71 -2.34 1.74 13.87
C ARG A 71 -3.65 1.27 14.47
N GLN A 72 -4.58 2.16 14.75
CA GLN A 72 -5.89 1.82 15.31
C GLN A 72 -6.74 1.02 14.32
N ALA A 73 -6.76 1.44 13.06
CA ALA A 73 -7.44 0.71 11.98
C ALA A 73 -6.80 -0.67 11.74
N ALA A 74 -5.48 -0.74 11.78
CA ALA A 74 -4.71 -1.97 11.61
C ALA A 74 -4.96 -3.01 12.72
N ALA A 75 -5.29 -2.57 13.94
CA ALA A 75 -5.66 -3.46 15.03
C ALA A 75 -6.91 -4.31 14.73
N GLY A 76 -7.75 -3.87 13.78
CA GLY A 76 -8.92 -4.62 13.31
C GLY A 76 -8.65 -5.62 12.19
N LEU A 77 -7.42 -5.68 11.65
CA LEU A 77 -7.06 -6.60 10.57
C LEU A 77 -6.85 -8.02 11.12
N SER A 78 -7.37 -9.01 10.39
CA SER A 78 -7.11 -10.41 10.69
C SER A 78 -5.67 -10.80 10.36
N ARG A 79 -5.16 -11.85 10.97
CA ARG A 79 -3.84 -12.41 10.66
C ARG A 79 -3.68 -12.71 9.16
N ARG A 80 -4.73 -13.22 8.53
CA ARG A 80 -4.73 -13.55 7.10
C ARG A 80 -4.70 -12.30 6.21
N GLU A 81 -5.40 -11.25 6.60
CA GLU A 81 -5.32 -9.95 5.90
C GLU A 81 -3.92 -9.36 6.00
N LEU A 82 -3.29 -9.41 7.17
CA LEU A 82 -1.91 -8.94 7.35
C LEU A 82 -0.91 -9.71 6.47
N GLU A 83 -1.04 -11.04 6.41
CA GLU A 83 -0.20 -11.88 5.56
C GLU A 83 -0.35 -11.53 4.08
N ILE A 84 -1.57 -11.34 3.60
CA ILE A 84 -1.86 -10.96 2.23
C ILE A 84 -1.35 -9.55 1.92
N ILE A 85 -1.50 -8.60 2.85
CA ILE A 85 -0.99 -7.23 2.71
C ILE A 85 0.54 -7.23 2.63
N ALA A 86 1.22 -8.01 3.46
CA ALA A 86 2.68 -8.11 3.44
C ALA A 86 3.19 -8.60 2.07
N VAL A 87 2.60 -9.67 1.56
CA VAL A 87 2.95 -10.20 0.22
C VAL A 87 2.56 -9.22 -0.89
N ALA A 88 1.43 -8.52 -0.74
CA ALA A 88 0.99 -7.50 -1.67
C ALA A 88 1.94 -6.28 -1.72
N ALA A 89 2.57 -5.94 -0.61
CA ALA A 89 3.55 -4.85 -0.52
C ALA A 89 4.86 -5.14 -1.27
N GLU A 90 5.15 -6.41 -1.57
CA GLU A 90 6.26 -6.81 -2.44
C GLU A 90 5.99 -6.48 -3.92
N GLY A 91 4.80 -6.00 -4.27
CA GLY A 91 4.41 -5.62 -5.63
C GLY A 91 3.89 -6.77 -6.49
N LEU A 92 3.63 -7.94 -5.89
CA LEU A 92 3.11 -9.11 -6.60
C LEU A 92 1.69 -8.86 -7.14
N THR A 93 1.35 -9.49 -8.25
CA THR A 93 -0.01 -9.53 -8.79
C THR A 93 -0.92 -10.38 -7.90
N THR A 94 -2.22 -10.27 -8.09
CA THR A 94 -3.20 -11.07 -7.33
C THR A 94 -3.01 -12.57 -7.56
N GLU A 95 -2.66 -12.96 -8.79
CA GLU A 95 -2.36 -14.34 -9.19
C GLU A 95 -1.09 -14.87 -8.49
N GLU A 96 -0.03 -14.06 -8.45
CA GLU A 96 1.22 -14.41 -7.76
C GLU A 96 1.01 -14.56 -6.25
N ILE A 97 0.20 -13.68 -5.64
CA ILE A 97 -0.19 -13.80 -4.23
C ILE A 97 -0.97 -15.08 -3.99
N ALA A 98 -1.96 -15.36 -4.83
CA ALA A 98 -2.80 -16.55 -4.74
C ALA A 98 -1.94 -17.83 -4.80
N ASN A 99 -1.00 -17.90 -5.75
CA ASN A 99 -0.06 -19.01 -5.89
C ASN A 99 0.86 -19.13 -4.68
N ARG A 100 1.43 -18.01 -4.19
CA ARG A 100 2.37 -17.99 -3.07
C ARG A 100 1.72 -18.41 -1.75
N LEU A 101 0.46 -18.05 -1.56
CA LEU A 101 -0.30 -18.35 -0.33
C LEU A 101 -1.20 -19.58 -0.43
N TYR A 102 -1.17 -20.27 -1.58
CA TYR A 102 -1.98 -21.48 -1.85
C TYR A 102 -3.48 -21.24 -1.63
N ILE A 103 -4.00 -20.11 -2.14
CA ILE A 103 -5.41 -19.75 -2.10
C ILE A 103 -5.92 -19.31 -3.46
N SER A 104 -7.24 -19.17 -3.60
CA SER A 104 -7.80 -18.70 -4.86
C SER A 104 -7.60 -17.19 -5.05
N VAL A 105 -7.55 -16.75 -6.31
CA VAL A 105 -7.50 -15.33 -6.68
C VAL A 105 -8.70 -14.57 -6.10
N SER A 106 -9.89 -15.18 -6.11
CA SER A 106 -11.09 -14.59 -5.52
C SER A 106 -10.96 -14.37 -4.02
N THR A 107 -10.31 -15.31 -3.31
CA THR A 107 -10.02 -15.18 -1.88
C THR A 107 -9.04 -14.03 -1.60
N VAL A 108 -7.97 -13.88 -2.41
CA VAL A 108 -7.05 -12.75 -2.29
C VAL A 108 -7.79 -11.43 -2.48
N LYS A 109 -8.60 -11.32 -3.54
CA LYS A 109 -9.39 -10.10 -3.83
C LYS A 109 -10.34 -9.76 -2.67
N ALA A 110 -11.02 -10.75 -2.11
CA ALA A 110 -11.93 -10.56 -0.98
C ALA A 110 -11.20 -10.04 0.27
N HIS A 111 -10.05 -10.61 0.62
CA HIS A 111 -9.27 -10.15 1.76
C HIS A 111 -8.69 -8.76 1.56
N LEU A 112 -8.15 -8.45 0.37
CA LEU A 112 -7.63 -7.11 0.08
C LEU A 112 -8.74 -6.06 0.15
N ARG A 113 -9.92 -6.36 -0.38
CA ARG A 113 -11.08 -5.46 -0.30
C ARG A 113 -11.52 -5.25 1.15
N SER A 114 -11.69 -6.31 1.93
CA SER A 114 -12.02 -6.23 3.35
C SER A 114 -11.00 -5.40 4.13
N ALA A 115 -9.71 -5.61 3.90
CA ALA A 115 -8.65 -4.84 4.53
C ALA A 115 -8.70 -3.36 4.14
N GLN A 116 -8.91 -3.04 2.85
CA GLN A 116 -9.05 -1.67 2.37
C GLN A 116 -10.22 -0.95 3.04
N GLU A 117 -11.37 -1.60 3.13
CA GLU A 117 -12.57 -1.04 3.77
C GLU A 117 -12.33 -0.77 5.26
N ARG A 118 -11.67 -1.68 5.97
CA ARG A 118 -11.37 -1.55 7.41
C ARG A 118 -10.42 -0.40 7.73
N VAL A 119 -9.36 -0.24 6.94
CA VAL A 119 -8.37 0.82 7.20
C VAL A 119 -8.65 2.11 6.43
N GLY A 120 -9.72 2.17 5.64
CA GLY A 120 -10.07 3.32 4.82
C GLY A 120 -9.11 3.56 3.67
N ALA A 121 -8.47 2.51 3.16
CA ALA A 121 -7.53 2.62 2.04
C ALA A 121 -8.27 2.75 0.71
N ARG A 122 -7.88 3.73 -0.11
CA ARG A 122 -8.52 4.01 -1.40
C ARG A 122 -8.17 2.98 -2.47
N ASN A 123 -7.00 2.37 -2.35
CA ASN A 123 -6.48 1.38 -3.28
C ASN A 123 -5.40 0.53 -2.60
N ARG A 124 -4.89 -0.47 -3.31
CA ARG A 124 -3.88 -1.40 -2.80
C ARG A 124 -2.56 -0.72 -2.42
N VAL A 125 -2.11 0.29 -3.16
CA VAL A 125 -0.88 1.03 -2.85
C VAL A 125 -1.06 1.83 -1.55
N HIS A 126 -2.20 2.50 -1.41
CA HIS A 126 -2.54 3.21 -0.18
C HIS A 126 -2.63 2.26 1.01
N LEU A 127 -3.17 1.05 0.82
CA LEU A 127 -3.20 0.00 1.85
C LEU A 127 -1.77 -0.38 2.30
N ALA A 128 -0.84 -0.60 1.35
CA ALA A 128 0.55 -0.92 1.66
C ALA A 128 1.26 0.23 2.41
N VAL A 129 1.03 1.48 2.01
CA VAL A 129 1.58 2.66 2.69
C VAL A 129 1.04 2.79 4.12
N LEU A 130 -0.26 2.57 4.33
CA LEU A 130 -0.85 2.59 5.67
C LEU A 130 -0.30 1.46 6.56
N ALA A 131 -0.14 0.26 6.00
CA ALA A 131 0.43 -0.88 6.70
C ALA A 131 1.90 -0.63 7.09
N GLU A 132 2.69 0.00 6.22
CA GLU A 132 4.07 0.41 6.52
C GLU A 132 4.11 1.44 7.65
N ARG A 133 3.28 2.49 7.57
CA ARG A 133 3.18 3.53 8.62
C ARG A 133 2.73 2.96 9.97
N ALA A 134 1.90 1.93 9.95
CA ALA A 134 1.46 1.23 11.17
C ALA A 134 2.55 0.29 11.73
N GLY A 135 3.64 0.05 10.99
CA GLY A 135 4.72 -0.86 11.38
C GLY A 135 4.35 -2.35 11.21
N LEU A 136 3.44 -2.66 10.29
CA LEU A 136 2.95 -4.03 10.05
C LEU A 136 3.78 -4.80 9.02
N LEU A 137 4.61 -4.12 8.23
CA LEU A 137 5.42 -4.70 7.17
C LEU A 137 6.91 -4.86 7.56
N GLY A 138 7.21 -4.65 8.81
CA GLY A 138 8.55 -4.64 9.37
C GLY A 138 9.25 -5.97 9.44
#